data_29d94535b7a0da6d4bdcc2db302c40c3
#
_entry.id   29d94535b7a0da6d4bdcc2db302c40c3
#
_cell.length_a   1.000
_cell.length_b   1.000
_cell.length_c   1.000
_cell.angle_alpha   90.00
_cell.angle_beta   90.00
_cell.angle_gamma   90.00
#
_symmetry.space_group_name_H-M   'P 1'
#
loop_
_entity.id
_entity.type
_entity.pdbx_description
1 polymer ?
#
loop_
_entity_poly.entity_id
_entity_poly.type
_entity_poly.pdbx_seq_one_letter_code
_entity_poly.pdbx_strand_id
1 'polypeptide(L)'
;DDNNYQLDGAVDKVMSHGKGIGAKFAAFGWNVIELQDGNDVEQIYDAVQLAYDTKGVPTCIVLNTVKGLGATFAEGTGAHSSQPSKEQWDEAIAAAEKKLAEIKAQ
;
A
#
# COMPACT_ATOMS: atom_id res chain seq x y z
N ASP A 1 4.28 -4.20 2.79
CA ASP A 1 3.75 -2.88 2.42
C ASP A 1 4.88 -2.02 1.88
N ASP A 2 4.85 -1.71 0.57
CA ASP A 2 5.83 -0.88 -0.13
C ASP A 2 5.13 0.42 -0.59
N ASN A 3 5.03 1.37 0.31
CA ASN A 3 4.32 2.63 0.11
C ASN A 3 5.26 3.80 -0.29
N ASN A 4 6.51 3.52 -0.64
CA ASN A 4 7.55 4.47 -1.00
C ASN A 4 7.96 5.46 0.12
N TYR A 5 7.57 5.20 1.37
CA TYR A 5 7.94 6.04 2.51
C TYR A 5 8.55 5.22 3.65
N GLN A 6 9.54 5.81 4.31
CA GLN A 6 10.09 5.36 5.58
C GLN A 6 9.89 6.47 6.60
N LEU A 7 8.93 6.31 7.52
CA LEU A 7 8.45 7.38 8.39
C LEU A 7 7.97 8.58 7.54
N ASP A 8 8.68 9.70 7.64
CA ASP A 8 8.38 10.94 6.91
C ASP A 8 9.23 11.13 5.65
N GLY A 9 10.22 10.27 5.42
CA GLY A 9 11.13 10.36 4.29
C GLY A 9 10.69 9.49 3.11
N ALA A 10 10.70 10.07 1.90
CA ALA A 10 10.56 9.28 0.69
C ALA A 10 11.75 8.31 0.56
N VAL A 11 11.48 7.05 0.27
CA VAL A 11 12.48 5.98 0.27
C VAL A 11 13.65 6.29 -0.67
N ASP A 12 13.39 6.85 -1.84
CA ASP A 12 14.41 7.23 -2.82
C ASP A 12 15.37 8.32 -2.31
N LYS A 13 15.00 9.05 -1.24
CA LYS A 13 15.79 10.09 -0.61
C LYS A 13 16.55 9.62 0.62
N VAL A 14 16.00 8.65 1.35
CA VAL A 14 16.57 8.22 2.65
C VAL A 14 17.36 6.92 2.56
N MET A 15 17.09 6.08 1.56
CA MET A 15 17.85 4.86 1.32
C MET A 15 17.73 4.40 -0.14
N SER A 16 18.64 3.53 -0.57
CA SER A 16 18.57 2.91 -1.88
C SER A 16 17.93 1.51 -1.80
N HIS A 17 16.85 1.29 -2.52
CA HIS A 17 16.28 -0.03 -2.68
C HIS A 17 16.88 -0.85 -3.83
N GLY A 18 17.67 -0.25 -4.69
CA GLY A 18 18.23 -0.91 -5.88
C GLY A 18 17.10 -1.43 -6.79
N LYS A 19 17.02 -2.75 -6.94
CA LYS A 19 16.00 -3.39 -7.81
C LYS A 19 14.62 -3.58 -7.17
N GLY A 20 14.38 -2.97 -6.01
CA GLY A 20 13.13 -3.12 -5.27
C GLY A 20 13.13 -4.28 -4.25
N ILE A 21 12.08 -4.32 -3.43
CA ILE A 21 11.94 -5.28 -2.33
C ILE A 21 11.71 -6.69 -2.87
N GLY A 22 10.80 -6.85 -3.83
CA GLY A 22 10.48 -8.15 -4.42
C GLY A 22 11.71 -8.87 -4.96
N ALA A 23 12.59 -8.16 -5.68
CA ALA A 23 13.82 -8.75 -6.22
C ALA A 23 14.78 -9.26 -5.12
N LYS A 24 14.78 -8.62 -3.95
CA LYS A 24 15.59 -9.07 -2.80
C LYS A 24 15.07 -10.37 -2.21
N PHE A 25 13.75 -10.48 -2.01
CA PHE A 25 13.14 -11.74 -1.56
C PHE A 25 13.33 -12.86 -2.57
N ALA A 26 13.16 -12.59 -3.87
CA ALA A 26 13.39 -13.57 -4.92
C ALA A 26 14.85 -14.08 -4.92
N ALA A 27 15.83 -13.21 -4.66
CA ALA A 27 17.23 -13.60 -4.57
C ALA A 27 17.51 -14.55 -3.39
N PHE A 28 16.70 -14.52 -2.33
CA PHE A 28 16.75 -15.47 -1.22
C PHE A 28 15.90 -16.75 -1.45
N GLY A 29 15.34 -16.93 -2.65
CA GLY A 29 14.60 -18.14 -3.02
C GLY A 29 13.13 -18.12 -2.61
N TRP A 30 12.57 -16.96 -2.28
CA TRP A 30 11.13 -16.80 -2.02
C TRP A 30 10.35 -16.74 -3.33
N ASN A 31 9.13 -17.30 -3.32
CA ASN A 31 8.14 -16.94 -4.33
C ASN A 31 7.69 -15.50 -4.08
N VAL A 32 7.65 -14.67 -5.13
CA VAL A 32 7.27 -13.26 -4.99
C VAL A 32 6.05 -12.97 -5.85
N ILE A 33 5.02 -12.38 -5.21
CA ILE A 33 3.82 -11.87 -5.86
C ILE A 33 3.82 -10.37 -5.64
N GLU A 34 3.90 -9.58 -6.69
CA GLU A 34 3.94 -8.12 -6.61
C GLU A 34 2.66 -7.52 -7.17
N LEU A 35 1.89 -6.83 -6.33
CA LEU A 35 0.65 -6.18 -6.72
C LEU A 35 0.93 -4.75 -7.19
N GLN A 36 0.34 -4.38 -8.34
CA GLN A 36 0.43 -3.02 -8.86
C GLN A 36 -0.38 -2.03 -8.02
N ASP A 37 -1.52 -2.47 -7.48
CA ASP A 37 -2.31 -1.75 -6.50
C ASP A 37 -2.48 -2.60 -5.25
N GLY A 38 -1.65 -2.34 -4.26
CA GLY A 38 -1.69 -3.01 -2.96
C GLY A 38 -2.83 -2.56 -2.04
N ASN A 39 -3.68 -1.64 -2.50
CA ASN A 39 -4.90 -1.22 -1.81
C ASN A 39 -6.17 -1.84 -2.43
N ASP A 40 -6.03 -2.55 -3.55
CA ASP A 40 -7.13 -3.26 -4.22
C ASP A 40 -7.42 -4.59 -3.51
N VAL A 41 -8.62 -4.71 -2.93
CA VAL A 41 -9.04 -5.88 -2.14
C VAL A 41 -9.11 -7.15 -2.99
N GLU A 42 -9.50 -7.05 -4.25
CA GLU A 42 -9.59 -8.21 -5.15
C GLU A 42 -8.20 -8.74 -5.49
N GLN A 43 -7.26 -7.86 -5.84
CA GLN A 43 -5.87 -8.24 -6.09
C GLN A 43 -5.22 -8.86 -4.84
N ILE A 44 -5.48 -8.31 -3.64
CA ILE A 44 -4.99 -8.86 -2.39
C ILE A 44 -5.54 -10.26 -2.16
N TYR A 45 -6.85 -10.46 -2.35
CA TYR A 45 -7.48 -11.77 -2.19
C TYR A 45 -6.85 -12.81 -3.12
N ASP A 46 -6.74 -12.50 -4.40
CA ASP A 46 -6.16 -13.39 -5.40
C ASP A 46 -4.70 -13.75 -5.08
N ALA A 47 -3.91 -12.76 -4.67
CA ALA A 47 -2.52 -12.97 -4.28
C ALA A 47 -2.40 -13.88 -3.05
N VAL A 48 -3.30 -13.74 -2.08
CA VAL A 48 -3.35 -14.61 -0.90
C VAL A 48 -3.71 -16.05 -1.29
N GLN A 49 -4.70 -16.25 -2.18
CA GLN A 49 -5.04 -17.58 -2.68
C GLN A 49 -3.85 -18.23 -3.40
N LEU A 50 -3.19 -17.49 -4.29
CA LEU A 50 -2.00 -17.96 -4.99
C LEU A 50 -0.85 -18.32 -4.03
N ALA A 51 -0.68 -17.54 -2.96
CA ALA A 51 0.31 -17.85 -1.92
C ALA A 51 -0.02 -19.15 -1.17
N TYR A 52 -1.29 -19.41 -0.87
CA TYR A 52 -1.71 -20.68 -0.25
C TYR A 52 -1.49 -21.87 -1.17
N ASP A 53 -1.63 -21.73 -2.47
CA ASP A 53 -1.43 -22.80 -3.45
C ASP A 53 0.07 -23.07 -3.70
N THR A 54 0.94 -22.11 -3.46
CA THR A 54 2.39 -22.26 -3.60
C THR A 54 2.97 -23.06 -2.45
N LYS A 55 3.60 -24.21 -2.75
CA LYS A 55 4.16 -25.12 -1.75
C LYS A 55 5.68 -25.22 -1.87
N GLY A 56 6.31 -25.55 -0.74
CA GLY A 56 7.74 -25.88 -0.69
C GLY A 56 8.68 -24.68 -0.60
N VAL A 57 8.17 -23.46 -0.80
CA VAL A 57 8.92 -22.20 -0.63
C VAL A 57 8.04 -21.16 0.08
N PRO A 58 8.61 -20.26 0.87
CA PRO A 58 7.83 -19.15 1.43
C PRO A 58 7.42 -18.17 0.34
N THR A 59 6.28 -17.52 0.53
CA THR A 59 5.79 -16.49 -0.39
C THR A 59 5.87 -15.10 0.25
N CYS A 60 6.39 -14.15 -0.50
CA CYS A 60 6.36 -12.73 -0.18
C CYS A 60 5.36 -12.04 -1.12
N ILE A 61 4.32 -11.44 -0.56
CA ILE A 61 3.39 -10.59 -1.31
C ILE A 61 3.84 -9.13 -1.10
N VAL A 62 4.25 -8.46 -2.16
CA VAL A 62 4.64 -7.04 -2.13
C VAL A 62 3.42 -6.20 -2.52
N LEU A 63 2.97 -5.39 -1.58
CA LEU A 63 1.83 -4.51 -1.74
C LEU A 63 2.34 -3.10 -2.08
N ASN A 64 2.24 -2.68 -3.34
CA ASN A 64 2.50 -1.30 -3.73
C ASN A 64 1.30 -0.45 -3.33
N THR A 65 1.38 0.20 -2.18
CA THR A 65 0.28 0.94 -1.57
C THR A 65 0.50 2.45 -1.64
N VAL A 66 -0.57 3.19 -1.39
CA VAL A 66 -0.51 4.64 -1.19
C VAL A 66 -0.60 4.94 0.30
N LYS A 67 0.50 5.46 0.89
CA LYS A 67 0.50 5.90 2.29
C LYS A 67 -0.59 6.95 2.51
N GLY A 68 -1.48 6.71 3.48
CA GLY A 68 -2.56 7.63 3.81
C GLY A 68 -3.74 7.63 2.84
N LEU A 69 -3.90 6.59 2.01
CA LEU A 69 -4.97 6.50 1.01
C LEU A 69 -6.34 6.86 1.59
N GLY A 70 -7.07 7.73 0.91
CA GLY A 70 -8.39 8.21 1.30
C GLY A 70 -8.40 9.47 2.15
N ALA A 71 -7.24 9.89 2.68
CA ALA A 71 -7.09 11.13 3.41
C ALA A 71 -6.18 12.08 2.62
N THR A 72 -6.77 12.98 1.84
CA THR A 72 -6.05 13.84 0.88
C THR A 72 -4.89 14.63 1.51
N PHE A 73 -5.03 15.02 2.79
CA PHE A 73 -3.98 15.68 3.56
C PHE A 73 -2.78 14.77 3.89
N ALA A 74 -2.93 13.45 3.80
CA ALA A 74 -1.93 12.46 4.21
C ALA A 74 -1.39 11.63 3.04
N GLU A 75 -2.08 11.61 1.89
CA GLU A 75 -1.69 10.78 0.75
C GLU A 75 -0.30 11.16 0.22
N GLY A 76 0.58 10.16 0.18
CA GLY A 76 1.89 10.29 -0.43
C GLY A 76 2.77 11.37 0.20
N THR A 77 2.59 11.66 1.48
CA THR A 77 3.34 12.68 2.20
C THR A 77 4.06 12.13 3.42
N GLY A 78 4.93 12.95 4.02
CA GLY A 78 5.56 12.69 5.31
C GLY A 78 4.61 12.81 6.51
N ALA A 79 3.34 12.43 6.38
CA ALA A 79 2.32 12.58 7.42
C ALA A 79 2.33 11.46 8.47
N HIS A 80 3.47 10.83 8.74
CA HIS A 80 3.57 9.69 9.65
C HIS A 80 3.10 10.01 11.09
N SER A 81 3.43 11.19 11.58
CA SER A 81 3.09 11.65 12.94
C SER A 81 2.33 12.97 12.94
N SER A 82 1.64 13.29 11.84
CA SER A 82 0.85 14.53 11.75
C SER A 82 -0.36 14.50 12.67
N GLN A 83 -0.75 15.69 13.12
CA GLN A 83 -2.03 15.89 13.80
C GLN A 83 -2.92 16.75 12.90
N PRO A 84 -3.82 16.14 12.13
CA PRO A 84 -4.69 16.86 11.22
C PRO A 84 -5.64 17.81 11.95
N SER A 85 -5.97 18.92 11.32
CA SER A 85 -7.01 19.82 11.82
C SER A 85 -8.40 19.19 11.70
N LYS A 86 -9.37 19.77 12.40
CA LYS A 86 -10.77 19.32 12.27
C LYS A 86 -11.27 19.44 10.83
N GLU A 87 -10.92 20.49 10.14
CA GLU A 87 -11.30 20.74 8.74
C GLU A 87 -10.75 19.67 7.81
N GLN A 88 -9.50 19.26 8.00
CA GLN A 88 -8.87 18.16 7.23
C GLN A 88 -9.59 16.84 7.45
N TRP A 89 -9.98 16.54 8.69
CA TRP A 89 -10.78 15.35 8.99
C TRP A 89 -12.17 15.41 8.36
N ASP A 90 -12.86 16.55 8.47
CA ASP A 90 -14.18 16.75 7.89
C ASP A 90 -14.16 16.55 6.37
N GLU A 91 -13.12 17.08 5.69
CA GLU A 91 -12.91 16.87 4.25
C GLU A 91 -12.69 15.40 3.88
N ALA A 92 -11.82 14.71 4.61
CA ALA A 92 -11.52 13.29 4.36
C ALA A 92 -12.75 12.40 4.58
N ILE A 93 -13.54 12.67 5.62
CA ILE A 93 -14.78 11.96 5.89
C ILE A 93 -15.80 12.19 4.76
N ALA A 94 -15.99 13.43 4.33
CA ALA A 94 -16.91 13.75 3.23
C ALA A 94 -16.50 13.07 1.92
N ALA A 95 -15.19 13.02 1.62
CA ALA A 95 -14.67 12.31 0.46
C ALA A 95 -14.95 10.78 0.53
N ALA A 96 -14.76 10.18 1.70
CA ALA A 96 -15.03 8.78 1.91
C ALA A 96 -16.53 8.44 1.80
N GLU A 97 -17.41 9.29 2.35
CA GLU A 97 -18.87 9.12 2.24
C GLU A 97 -19.34 9.22 0.80
N LYS A 98 -18.79 10.18 0.02
CA LYS A 98 -19.07 10.31 -1.40
C LYS A 98 -18.68 9.04 -2.17
N LYS A 99 -17.47 8.54 -1.96
CA LYS A 99 -16.98 7.32 -2.59
C LYS A 99 -17.85 6.11 -2.23
N LEU A 100 -18.25 6.00 -0.96
CA LEU A 100 -19.16 4.93 -0.52
C LEU A 100 -20.52 4.99 -1.22
N ALA A 101 -21.07 6.20 -1.40
CA ALA A 101 -22.33 6.38 -2.10
C ALA A 101 -22.23 5.98 -3.58
N GLU A 102 -21.11 6.31 -4.24
CA GLU A 102 -20.83 5.91 -5.62
C GLU A 102 -20.74 4.39 -5.79
N ILE A 103 -20.07 3.69 -4.86
CA ILE A 103 -19.96 2.23 -4.86
C ILE A 103 -21.34 1.57 -4.66
N LYS A 104 -22.15 2.11 -3.75
CA LYS A 104 -23.49 1.56 -3.47
C LYS A 104 -24.50 1.79 -4.61
N ALA A 105 -24.21 2.70 -5.54
CA ALA A 105 -25.06 3.00 -6.69
C ALA A 105 -24.76 2.13 -7.92
N GLN A 106 -23.69 1.33 -7.88
CA GLN A 106 -23.32 0.34 -8.90
C GLN A 106 -24.06 -0.98 -8.70
#